data_1994391b96d312d506838f468862f457
#
_entry.id   1994391b96d312d506838f468862f457
#
_cell.length_a   1.000
_cell.length_b   1.000
_cell.length_c   1.000
_cell.angle_alpha   90.00
_cell.angle_beta   90.00
_cell.angle_gamma   90.00
#
_symmetry.space_group_name_H-M   'P 1'
#
loop_
_entity.id
_entity.type
_entity.pdbx_description
1 polymer ?
#
loop_
_entity_poly.entity_id
_entity_poly.type
_entity_poly.pdbx_seq_one_letter_code
_entity_poly.pdbx_strand_id
1 'polypeptide(L)'
;NRIWQWHFGKGLVETANDFGKMGQLPSHPRLLDWLATGFAADGWKVKNLHRLIMHSNTYRQSSRFGKKDHLTRDPDNRLLWRMNRRRLEAEALWDAVHLSSGTLNATLGGPPVVPPLAADEIASLREKWHWVVSADPAQHTRRGLYILVRRNFKFPMFDVFDTPVNSVSCPTRDVTTVAPQALWGLNNESVFRQAVQLAGRVVKEAGSEAPAQIGHVWKIALGRSPTSREASSALKLLEELERQATARLPDAPQAVTNRGQALAKLCLAVFNLSEFAFVD
;
A
#
# COMPACT_ATOMS: atom_id res chain seq x y z
N ASN A 1 7.22 -17.60 14.12
CA ASN A 1 7.87 -17.47 12.83
C ASN A 1 7.06 -16.64 11.82
N ARG A 2 5.75 -16.89 11.68
CA ARG A 2 4.89 -16.11 10.78
C ARG A 2 4.71 -14.66 11.24
N ILE A 3 4.57 -14.42 12.55
CA ILE A 3 4.51 -13.06 13.09
C ILE A 3 5.81 -12.29 12.80
N TRP A 4 6.95 -12.93 12.97
CA TRP A 4 8.25 -12.37 12.58
C TRP A 4 8.31 -12.07 11.08
N GLN A 5 7.88 -13.02 10.24
CA GLN A 5 7.81 -12.87 8.78
C GLN A 5 6.96 -11.66 8.36
N TRP A 6 5.83 -11.41 9.03
CA TRP A 6 5.00 -10.24 8.74
C TRP A 6 5.67 -8.91 9.07
N HIS A 7 6.61 -8.89 10.01
CA HIS A 7 7.37 -7.69 10.33
C HIS A 7 8.58 -7.49 9.41
N PHE A 8 9.33 -8.55 9.11
CA PHE A 8 10.61 -8.46 8.42
C PHE A 8 10.58 -8.96 6.96
N GLY A 9 9.47 -9.48 6.49
CA GLY A 9 9.31 -10.03 5.14
C GLY A 9 9.75 -11.49 4.99
N LYS A 10 10.75 -11.91 5.77
CA LYS A 10 11.22 -13.32 5.84
C LYS A 10 11.07 -13.84 7.26
N GLY A 11 10.72 -15.11 7.40
CA GLY A 11 10.70 -15.79 8.69
C GLY A 11 12.12 -16.05 9.21
N LEU A 12 12.25 -16.30 10.51
CA LEU A 12 13.49 -16.86 11.10
C LEU A 12 13.80 -18.23 10.47
N VAL A 13 12.74 -18.99 10.15
CA VAL A 13 12.77 -20.17 9.27
C VAL A 13 12.13 -19.76 7.95
N GLU A 14 12.87 -19.80 6.85
CA GLU A 14 12.38 -19.37 5.53
C GLU A 14 11.28 -20.31 5.01
N THR A 15 11.37 -21.61 5.28
CA THR A 15 10.34 -22.60 4.92
C THR A 15 9.19 -22.56 5.92
N ALA A 16 8.38 -21.50 5.87
CA ALA A 16 7.34 -21.22 6.88
C ALA A 16 6.25 -22.30 7.02
N ASN A 17 6.08 -23.18 6.03
CA ASN A 17 5.16 -24.32 6.04
C ASN A 17 5.85 -25.65 6.34
N ASP A 18 7.19 -25.67 6.44
CA ASP A 18 7.96 -26.89 6.68
C ASP A 18 9.03 -26.65 7.75
N PHE A 19 8.75 -27.15 8.95
CA PHE A 19 9.65 -27.19 10.10
C PHE A 19 10.27 -28.58 10.31
N GLY A 20 10.04 -29.50 9.37
CA GLY A 20 10.54 -30.86 9.41
C GLY A 20 11.98 -30.99 8.86
N LYS A 21 12.39 -32.24 8.62
CA LYS A 21 13.73 -32.58 8.14
C LYS A 21 14.07 -32.00 6.77
N MET A 22 13.07 -31.69 5.96
CA MET A 22 13.23 -31.07 4.61
C MET A 22 13.20 -29.54 4.68
N GLY A 23 12.80 -28.97 5.82
CA GLY A 23 12.78 -27.51 6.03
C GLY A 23 14.17 -26.94 6.31
N GLN A 24 14.27 -25.62 6.19
CA GLN A 24 15.51 -24.90 6.51
C GLN A 24 15.67 -24.72 8.01
N LEU A 25 16.92 -24.70 8.46
CA LEU A 25 17.24 -24.34 9.83
C LEU A 25 17.00 -22.83 10.07
N PRO A 26 16.60 -22.45 11.30
CA PRO A 26 16.37 -21.05 11.63
C PRO A 26 17.69 -20.25 11.54
N SER A 27 17.62 -19.01 11.03
CA SER A 27 18.76 -18.10 10.99
C SER A 27 19.25 -17.73 12.39
N HIS A 28 18.34 -17.64 13.35
CA HIS A 28 18.60 -17.28 14.75
C HIS A 28 17.85 -18.24 15.70
N PRO A 29 18.35 -19.47 15.92
CA PRO A 29 17.63 -20.49 16.68
C PRO A 29 17.31 -20.06 18.11
N ARG A 30 18.27 -19.47 18.83
CA ARG A 30 18.06 -18.98 20.21
C ARG A 30 16.99 -17.89 20.28
N LEU A 31 16.90 -17.02 19.28
CA LEU A 31 15.87 -15.99 19.22
C LEU A 31 14.50 -16.61 18.98
N LEU A 32 14.40 -17.58 18.08
CA LEU A 32 13.14 -18.27 17.80
C LEU A 32 12.62 -18.97 19.05
N ASP A 33 13.48 -19.70 19.78
CA ASP A 33 13.12 -20.39 21.03
C ASP A 33 12.67 -19.39 22.11
N TRP A 34 13.40 -18.29 22.27
CA TRP A 34 13.07 -17.25 23.25
C TRP A 34 11.73 -16.59 22.94
N LEU A 35 11.48 -16.23 21.67
CA LEU A 35 10.19 -15.66 21.26
C LEU A 35 9.04 -16.65 21.44
N ALA A 36 9.24 -17.92 21.11
CA ALA A 36 8.22 -18.95 21.23
C ALA A 36 7.85 -19.24 22.70
N THR A 37 8.85 -19.41 23.56
CA THR A 37 8.63 -19.66 24.99
C THR A 37 8.03 -18.44 25.68
N GLY A 38 8.50 -17.22 25.37
CA GLY A 38 7.96 -15.98 25.89
C GLY A 38 6.50 -15.75 25.46
N PHE A 39 6.17 -16.07 24.22
CA PHE A 39 4.80 -15.95 23.69
C PHE A 39 3.83 -16.90 24.41
N ALA A 40 4.24 -18.15 24.65
CA ALA A 40 3.45 -19.12 25.39
C ALA A 40 3.28 -18.68 26.87
N ALA A 41 4.35 -18.24 27.53
CA ALA A 41 4.33 -17.76 28.91
C ALA A 41 3.45 -16.51 29.10
N ASP A 42 3.36 -15.63 28.10
CA ASP A 42 2.48 -14.44 28.10
C ASP A 42 1.01 -14.78 27.77
N GLY A 43 0.64 -16.03 27.70
CA GLY A 43 -0.73 -16.49 27.44
C GLY A 43 -1.17 -16.25 25.99
N TRP A 44 -0.25 -16.39 25.02
CA TRP A 44 -0.51 -16.29 23.56
C TRP A 44 -1.04 -14.93 23.12
N LYS A 45 -0.61 -13.85 23.77
CA LYS A 45 -1.04 -12.48 23.46
C LYS A 45 -0.30 -11.92 22.26
N VAL A 46 -0.87 -12.07 21.08
CA VAL A 46 -0.29 -11.62 19.80
C VAL A 46 0.10 -10.14 19.82
N LYS A 47 -0.72 -9.26 20.43
CA LYS A 47 -0.41 -7.82 20.52
C LYS A 47 0.87 -7.53 21.31
N ASN A 48 1.16 -8.29 22.35
CA ASN A 48 2.38 -8.09 23.14
C ASN A 48 3.61 -8.52 22.34
N LEU A 49 3.51 -9.62 21.58
CA LEU A 49 4.58 -10.04 20.69
C LEU A 49 4.85 -8.99 19.58
N HIS A 50 3.80 -8.41 18.98
CA HIS A 50 3.96 -7.30 18.04
C HIS A 50 4.68 -6.11 18.69
N ARG A 51 4.27 -5.68 19.89
CA ARG A 51 4.94 -4.59 20.61
C ARG A 51 6.41 -4.89 20.85
N LEU A 52 6.72 -6.09 21.34
CA LEU A 52 8.08 -6.54 21.60
C LEU A 52 8.96 -6.41 20.35
N ILE A 53 8.49 -6.90 19.21
CA ILE A 53 9.21 -6.81 17.92
C ILE A 53 9.37 -5.36 17.49
N MET A 54 8.30 -4.57 17.47
CA MET A 54 8.30 -3.18 16.98
C MET A 54 9.13 -2.23 17.83
N HIS A 55 9.27 -2.50 19.14
CA HIS A 55 10.14 -1.73 20.04
C HIS A 55 11.61 -2.15 19.96
N SER A 56 11.94 -3.24 19.26
CA SER A 56 13.33 -3.69 19.13
C SER A 56 14.16 -2.72 18.28
N ASN A 57 15.44 -2.59 18.59
CA ASN A 57 16.36 -1.82 17.78
C ASN A 57 16.48 -2.38 16.35
N THR A 58 16.33 -3.70 16.19
CA THR A 58 16.35 -4.36 14.89
C THR A 58 15.20 -3.88 13.98
N TYR A 59 13.98 -3.75 14.51
CA TYR A 59 12.85 -3.25 13.73
C TYR A 59 12.98 -1.76 13.41
N ARG A 60 13.58 -0.99 14.28
CA ARG A 60 13.75 0.48 14.17
C ARG A 60 14.96 0.91 13.33
N GLN A 61 15.69 -0.02 12.76
CA GLN A 61 16.79 0.29 11.85
C GLN A 61 16.30 0.92 10.55
N SER A 62 17.12 1.78 9.96
CA SER A 62 16.87 2.35 8.65
C SER A 62 17.03 1.28 7.55
N SER A 63 16.12 1.28 6.58
CA SER A 63 16.25 0.47 5.36
C SER A 63 17.32 1.02 4.40
N ARG A 64 17.64 2.32 4.52
CA ARG A 64 18.60 3.04 3.65
C ARG A 64 20.04 2.88 4.06
N PHE A 65 20.32 2.21 5.19
CA PHE A 65 21.68 1.96 5.62
C PHE A 65 22.37 0.99 4.65
N GLY A 66 23.52 1.39 4.12
CA GLY A 66 24.33 0.59 3.20
C GLY A 66 25.81 0.70 3.52
N LYS A 67 26.42 -0.39 3.96
CA LYS A 67 27.87 -0.52 4.15
C LYS A 67 28.38 -1.62 3.24
N LYS A 68 29.39 -1.34 2.43
CA LYS A 68 29.91 -2.27 1.41
C LYS A 68 30.24 -3.66 2.01
N ASP A 69 30.89 -3.69 3.17
CA ASP A 69 31.25 -4.94 3.83
C ASP A 69 30.04 -5.79 4.23
N HIS A 70 28.95 -5.14 4.69
CA HIS A 70 27.72 -5.83 5.05
C HIS A 70 27.02 -6.39 3.82
N LEU A 71 26.97 -5.61 2.73
CA LEU A 71 26.41 -6.04 1.45
C LEU A 71 27.17 -7.23 0.85
N THR A 72 28.50 -7.30 1.07
CA THR A 72 29.32 -8.41 0.58
C THR A 72 29.15 -9.67 1.43
N ARG A 73 29.05 -9.51 2.78
CA ARG A 73 28.98 -10.66 3.72
C ARG A 73 27.58 -11.24 3.85
N ASP A 74 26.55 -10.40 3.76
CA ASP A 74 25.15 -10.79 3.93
C ASP A 74 24.28 -9.97 2.98
N PRO A 75 24.33 -10.27 1.66
CA PRO A 75 23.58 -9.53 0.65
C PRO A 75 22.06 -9.65 0.83
N ASP A 76 21.60 -10.83 1.30
CA ASP A 76 20.18 -11.13 1.52
C ASP A 76 19.64 -10.60 2.85
N ASN A 77 20.48 -9.89 3.63
CA ASN A 77 20.12 -9.33 4.93
C ASN A 77 19.52 -10.36 5.91
N ARG A 78 20.02 -11.58 5.91
CA ARG A 78 19.56 -12.66 6.82
C ARG A 78 19.85 -12.35 8.29
N LEU A 79 20.90 -11.59 8.56
CA LEU A 79 21.31 -11.19 9.92
C LEU A 79 20.68 -9.86 10.35
N LEU A 80 19.81 -9.28 9.52
CA LEU A 80 19.05 -8.05 9.79
C LEU A 80 19.96 -6.88 10.23
N TRP A 81 21.05 -6.64 9.49
CA TRP A 81 21.94 -5.50 9.71
C TRP A 81 21.36 -4.16 9.23
N ARG A 82 20.20 -4.20 8.55
CA ARG A 82 19.31 -3.07 8.21
C ARG A 82 17.85 -3.53 8.22
N MET A 83 16.89 -2.60 8.20
CA MET A 83 15.50 -2.98 7.94
C MET A 83 15.31 -3.38 6.48
N ASN A 84 14.47 -4.35 6.21
CA ASN A 84 14.08 -4.72 4.87
C ASN A 84 13.03 -3.73 4.35
N ARG A 85 13.25 -3.15 3.18
CA ARG A 85 12.23 -2.39 2.49
C ARG A 85 11.15 -3.35 1.99
N ARG A 86 9.88 -3.04 2.30
CA ARG A 86 8.76 -3.92 1.97
C ARG A 86 7.68 -3.16 1.24
N ARG A 87 7.20 -3.73 0.13
CA ARG A 87 6.00 -3.23 -0.52
C ARG A 87 4.77 -3.59 0.33
N LEU A 88 3.80 -2.69 0.39
CA LEU A 88 2.49 -2.97 0.95
C LEU A 88 1.81 -4.10 0.16
N GLU A 89 1.09 -4.96 0.86
CA GLU A 89 0.20 -5.94 0.25
C GLU A 89 -0.97 -5.22 -0.44
N ALA A 90 -1.58 -5.87 -1.43
CA ALA A 90 -2.65 -5.29 -2.24
C ALA A 90 -3.80 -4.72 -1.38
N GLU A 91 -4.22 -5.45 -0.36
CA GLU A 91 -5.29 -5.05 0.56
C GLU A 91 -4.88 -3.81 1.39
N ALA A 92 -3.62 -3.75 1.82
CA ALA A 92 -3.10 -2.61 2.56
C ALA A 92 -2.92 -1.37 1.66
N LEU A 93 -2.54 -1.56 0.41
CA LEU A 93 -2.44 -0.48 -0.58
C LEU A 93 -3.84 0.08 -0.91
N TRP A 94 -4.84 -0.78 -1.06
CA TRP A 94 -6.24 -0.36 -1.16
C TRP A 94 -6.66 0.49 0.03
N ASP A 95 -6.42 0.01 1.25
CA ASP A 95 -6.72 0.73 2.48
C ASP A 95 -6.01 2.09 2.52
N ALA A 96 -4.73 2.14 2.14
CA ALA A 96 -3.92 3.37 2.13
C ALA A 96 -4.48 4.44 1.18
N VAL A 97 -4.88 4.05 -0.04
CA VAL A 97 -5.50 4.94 -1.03
C VAL A 97 -6.81 5.52 -0.49
N HIS A 98 -7.69 4.66 0.06
CA HIS A 98 -8.99 5.10 0.58
C HIS A 98 -8.87 5.89 1.89
N LEU A 99 -7.91 5.56 2.75
CA LEU A 99 -7.63 6.31 3.97
C LEU A 99 -7.11 7.72 3.63
N SER A 100 -6.18 7.83 2.69
CA SER A 100 -5.63 9.11 2.26
C SER A 100 -6.70 10.01 1.64
N SER A 101 -7.55 9.46 0.80
CA SER A 101 -8.68 10.18 0.18
C SER A 101 -9.81 10.53 1.16
N GLY A 102 -9.83 9.93 2.36
CA GLY A 102 -10.88 10.12 3.36
C GLY A 102 -12.16 9.33 3.08
N THR A 103 -12.12 8.36 2.17
CA THR A 103 -13.29 7.55 1.76
C THR A 103 -13.34 6.18 2.43
N LEU A 104 -12.32 5.77 3.19
CA LEU A 104 -12.25 4.45 3.79
C LEU A 104 -13.39 4.21 4.78
N ASN A 105 -14.17 3.17 4.53
CA ASN A 105 -15.12 2.65 5.51
C ASN A 105 -14.43 1.64 6.42
N ALA A 106 -14.15 2.06 7.66
CA ALA A 106 -13.44 1.28 8.66
C ALA A 106 -14.32 0.30 9.46
N THR A 107 -15.60 0.12 9.08
CA THR A 107 -16.53 -0.79 9.77
C THR A 107 -15.96 -2.21 9.82
N LEU A 108 -15.95 -2.80 11.01
CA LEU A 108 -15.45 -4.14 11.25
C LEU A 108 -16.56 -5.19 11.19
N GLY A 109 -16.23 -6.40 10.71
CA GLY A 109 -17.16 -7.54 10.63
C GLY A 109 -18.14 -7.43 9.46
N GLY A 110 -19.11 -8.31 9.42
CA GLY A 110 -20.11 -8.38 8.34
C GLY A 110 -19.69 -9.21 7.13
N PRO A 111 -20.56 -9.29 6.10
CA PRO A 111 -20.31 -10.08 4.90
C PRO A 111 -19.20 -9.48 4.03
N PRO A 112 -18.62 -10.27 3.11
CA PRO A 112 -17.70 -9.76 2.10
C PRO A 112 -18.41 -8.78 1.17
N VAL A 113 -17.63 -7.86 0.60
CA VAL A 113 -18.11 -6.82 -0.29
C VAL A 113 -17.56 -6.96 -1.70
N VAL A 114 -18.31 -6.49 -2.67
CA VAL A 114 -17.95 -6.48 -4.08
C VAL A 114 -17.96 -5.02 -4.54
N PRO A 115 -16.81 -4.34 -4.63
CA PRO A 115 -16.73 -2.98 -5.12
C PRO A 115 -16.96 -2.92 -6.64
N PRO A 116 -17.36 -1.76 -7.19
CA PRO A 116 -17.47 -1.60 -8.64
C PRO A 116 -16.09 -1.69 -9.30
N LEU A 117 -16.08 -2.21 -10.52
CA LEU A 117 -14.93 -2.24 -11.41
C LEU A 117 -14.99 -1.09 -12.40
N ALA A 118 -13.83 -0.69 -12.94
CA ALA A 118 -13.77 0.22 -14.07
C ALA A 118 -14.33 -0.45 -15.34
N ALA A 119 -14.73 0.34 -16.34
CA ALA A 119 -15.39 -0.17 -17.53
C ALA A 119 -14.52 -1.14 -18.35
N ASP A 120 -13.22 -0.86 -18.45
CA ASP A 120 -12.21 -1.71 -19.10
C ASP A 120 -11.96 -3.02 -18.33
N GLU A 121 -11.97 -2.96 -17.00
CA GLU A 121 -11.89 -4.14 -16.14
C GLU A 121 -13.09 -5.04 -16.34
N ILE A 122 -14.31 -4.46 -16.37
CA ILE A 122 -15.56 -5.21 -16.68
C ILE A 122 -15.49 -5.81 -18.08
N ALA A 123 -14.97 -5.08 -19.07
CA ALA A 123 -14.87 -5.56 -20.46
C ALA A 123 -13.94 -6.77 -20.57
N SER A 124 -12.92 -6.88 -19.72
CA SER A 124 -11.97 -7.99 -19.68
C SER A 124 -12.54 -9.27 -19.03
N LEU A 125 -13.68 -9.16 -18.31
CA LEU A 125 -14.28 -10.30 -17.64
C LEU A 125 -14.90 -11.27 -18.64
N ARG A 126 -14.54 -12.55 -18.55
CA ARG A 126 -15.14 -13.62 -19.33
C ARG A 126 -16.63 -13.78 -19.03
N GLU A 127 -17.02 -13.61 -17.75
CA GLU A 127 -18.37 -13.84 -17.22
C GLU A 127 -18.77 -12.66 -16.32
N LYS A 128 -19.30 -11.60 -16.95
CA LYS A 128 -19.66 -10.34 -16.28
C LYS A 128 -20.66 -10.49 -15.13
N TRP A 129 -21.55 -11.47 -15.21
CA TRP A 129 -22.55 -11.78 -14.20
C TRP A 129 -21.98 -12.32 -12.87
N HIS A 130 -20.73 -12.76 -12.86
CA HIS A 130 -20.07 -13.21 -11.64
C HIS A 130 -19.64 -12.07 -10.71
N TRP A 131 -19.56 -10.83 -11.20
CA TRP A 131 -19.18 -9.67 -10.40
C TRP A 131 -20.40 -8.80 -10.09
N VAL A 132 -21.29 -9.29 -9.20
CA VAL A 132 -22.44 -8.54 -8.74
C VAL A 132 -22.00 -7.56 -7.66
N VAL A 133 -22.00 -6.27 -8.00
CA VAL A 133 -21.60 -5.19 -7.09
C VAL A 133 -22.52 -5.16 -5.87
N SER A 134 -21.97 -4.92 -4.68
CA SER A 134 -22.74 -4.76 -3.45
C SER A 134 -23.75 -3.60 -3.58
N ALA A 135 -25.00 -3.84 -3.16
CA ALA A 135 -26.10 -2.88 -3.38
C ALA A 135 -25.89 -1.55 -2.63
N ASP A 136 -25.27 -1.59 -1.45
CA ASP A 136 -24.99 -0.41 -0.64
C ASP A 136 -23.65 0.23 -1.06
N PRO A 137 -23.63 1.44 -1.64
CA PRO A 137 -22.41 2.14 -2.04
C PRO A 137 -21.46 2.44 -0.87
N ALA A 138 -21.97 2.57 0.36
CA ALA A 138 -21.12 2.77 1.54
C ALA A 138 -20.21 1.58 1.85
N GLN A 139 -20.54 0.41 1.29
CA GLN A 139 -19.73 -0.81 1.44
C GLN A 139 -18.58 -0.89 0.41
N HIS A 140 -18.63 -0.11 -0.67
CA HIS A 140 -17.67 -0.21 -1.77
C HIS A 140 -16.24 0.23 -1.38
N THR A 141 -16.12 1.02 -0.33
CA THR A 141 -14.83 1.54 0.18
C THR A 141 -14.40 0.91 1.50
N ARG A 142 -14.97 -0.26 1.84
CA ARG A 142 -14.50 -1.03 3.01
C ARG A 142 -13.06 -1.45 2.83
N ARG A 143 -12.43 -1.80 3.96
CA ARG A 143 -11.05 -2.30 3.96
C ARG A 143 -10.89 -3.46 2.98
N GLY A 144 -9.75 -3.50 2.30
CA GLY A 144 -9.41 -4.50 1.28
C GLY A 144 -9.59 -5.95 1.75
N LEU A 145 -9.40 -6.21 3.05
CA LEU A 145 -9.60 -7.54 3.63
C LEU A 145 -11.05 -8.04 3.54
N TYR A 146 -12.05 -7.16 3.31
CA TYR A 146 -13.45 -7.55 3.15
C TYR A 146 -13.87 -7.73 1.69
N ILE A 147 -13.00 -7.40 0.72
CA ILE A 147 -13.31 -7.62 -0.70
C ILE A 147 -13.44 -9.12 -0.96
N LEU A 148 -14.53 -9.49 -1.62
CA LEU A 148 -14.83 -10.87 -1.94
C LEU A 148 -13.71 -11.51 -2.78
N VAL A 149 -13.17 -12.60 -2.29
CA VAL A 149 -12.17 -13.39 -2.98
C VAL A 149 -12.84 -14.62 -3.59
N ARG A 150 -12.73 -14.79 -4.90
CA ARG A 150 -13.27 -15.94 -5.64
C ARG A 150 -12.12 -16.80 -6.18
N ARG A 151 -12.33 -18.12 -6.25
CA ARG A 151 -11.30 -19.05 -6.76
C ARG A 151 -10.93 -18.74 -8.22
N ASN A 152 -11.92 -18.44 -9.05
CA ASN A 152 -11.76 -18.28 -10.49
C ASN A 152 -11.66 -16.82 -10.95
N PHE A 153 -11.75 -15.88 -10.04
CA PHE A 153 -11.69 -14.46 -10.34
C PHE A 153 -11.09 -13.69 -9.16
N LYS A 154 -10.01 -13.01 -9.40
CA LYS A 154 -9.41 -12.07 -8.46
C LYS A 154 -9.87 -10.65 -8.78
N PHE A 155 -10.03 -9.84 -7.76
CA PHE A 155 -10.20 -8.40 -7.94
C PHE A 155 -8.98 -7.86 -8.71
N PRO A 156 -9.14 -7.09 -9.82
CA PRO A 156 -8.04 -6.76 -10.73
C PRO A 156 -6.83 -6.13 -10.04
N MET A 157 -7.04 -5.16 -9.15
CA MET A 157 -5.96 -4.60 -8.34
C MET A 157 -5.19 -5.67 -7.56
N PHE A 158 -5.89 -6.63 -6.98
CA PHE A 158 -5.28 -7.67 -6.17
C PHE A 158 -4.45 -8.65 -7.01
N ASP A 159 -4.87 -8.91 -8.24
CA ASP A 159 -4.10 -9.71 -9.17
C ASP A 159 -2.80 -9.01 -9.60
N VAL A 160 -2.88 -7.72 -9.94
CA VAL A 160 -1.71 -6.88 -10.29
C VAL A 160 -0.69 -6.79 -9.15
N PHE A 161 -1.16 -6.81 -7.89
CA PHE A 161 -0.31 -6.66 -6.70
C PHE A 161 -0.06 -7.98 -5.94
N ASP A 162 0.04 -9.09 -6.67
CA ASP A 162 0.53 -10.40 -6.20
C ASP A 162 -0.30 -11.04 -5.07
N THR A 163 -1.62 -10.84 -5.08
CA THR A 163 -2.47 -11.57 -4.12
C THR A 163 -2.38 -13.09 -4.37
N PRO A 164 -2.23 -13.91 -3.33
CA PRO A 164 -2.05 -15.35 -3.47
C PRO A 164 -3.17 -16.04 -4.23
N VAL A 165 -2.85 -17.18 -4.83
CA VAL A 165 -3.86 -18.09 -5.40
C VAL A 165 -4.57 -18.82 -4.26
N ASN A 166 -5.91 -18.75 -4.23
CA ASN A 166 -6.71 -19.28 -3.12
C ASN A 166 -6.91 -20.79 -3.11
N SER A 167 -6.36 -21.50 -4.08
CA SER A 167 -6.50 -22.95 -4.20
C SER A 167 -5.46 -23.75 -3.44
N VAL A 168 -4.38 -23.10 -2.98
CA VAL A 168 -3.25 -23.73 -2.29
C VAL A 168 -2.83 -22.92 -1.06
N SER A 169 -2.17 -23.59 -0.11
CA SER A 169 -1.58 -22.91 1.05
C SER A 169 -0.42 -22.01 0.58
N CYS A 170 -0.44 -20.75 1.00
CA CYS A 170 0.60 -19.78 0.70
C CYS A 170 1.50 -19.57 1.93
N PRO A 171 2.74 -20.08 1.94
CA PRO A 171 3.67 -19.88 3.04
C PRO A 171 4.23 -18.46 3.10
N THR A 172 4.44 -17.87 1.93
CA THR A 172 4.96 -16.51 1.73
C THR A 172 4.29 -15.92 0.50
N ARG A 173 3.84 -14.67 0.61
CA ARG A 173 3.34 -13.95 -0.57
C ARG A 173 4.49 -13.54 -1.47
N ASP A 174 4.32 -13.71 -2.76
CA ASP A 174 5.24 -13.14 -3.73
C ASP A 174 5.18 -11.62 -3.68
N VAL A 175 6.30 -10.98 -3.96
CA VAL A 175 6.40 -9.52 -4.07
C VAL A 175 7.18 -9.21 -5.33
N THR A 176 6.47 -8.87 -6.39
CA THR A 176 7.08 -8.44 -7.65
C THR A 176 7.11 -6.92 -7.75
N THR A 177 7.99 -6.39 -8.59
CA THR A 177 8.01 -4.98 -8.98
C THR A 177 8.04 -4.96 -10.51
N VAL A 178 6.86 -4.77 -11.09
CA VAL A 178 6.66 -4.86 -12.54
C VAL A 178 5.93 -3.64 -13.08
N ALA A 179 6.16 -3.30 -14.36
CA ALA A 179 5.56 -2.14 -15.01
C ALA A 179 4.02 -2.10 -14.92
N PRO A 180 3.27 -3.21 -15.03
CA PRO A 180 1.82 -3.20 -14.87
C PRO A 180 1.32 -2.59 -13.56
N GLN A 181 2.07 -2.67 -12.45
CA GLN A 181 1.69 -2.07 -11.17
C GLN A 181 1.68 -0.54 -11.24
N ALA A 182 2.73 0.06 -11.81
CA ALA A 182 2.79 1.51 -12.02
C ALA A 182 1.75 1.98 -13.05
N LEU A 183 1.57 1.23 -14.14
CA LEU A 183 0.56 1.54 -15.15
C LEU A 183 -0.86 1.46 -14.58
N TRP A 184 -1.13 0.48 -13.74
CA TRP A 184 -2.43 0.37 -13.07
C TRP A 184 -2.66 1.60 -12.17
N GLY A 185 -1.70 1.98 -11.35
CA GLY A 185 -1.80 3.15 -10.48
C GLY A 185 -2.04 4.46 -11.23
N LEU A 186 -1.42 4.63 -12.41
CA LEU A 186 -1.54 5.84 -13.21
C LEU A 186 -2.82 5.91 -14.06
N ASN A 187 -3.31 4.77 -14.56
CA ASN A 187 -4.36 4.72 -15.57
C ASN A 187 -5.72 4.26 -15.02
N ASN A 188 -5.76 3.63 -13.84
CA ASN A 188 -7.00 3.12 -13.30
C ASN A 188 -7.94 4.24 -12.86
N GLU A 189 -9.16 4.22 -13.37
CA GLU A 189 -10.18 5.23 -13.09
C GLU A 189 -10.55 5.31 -11.61
N SER A 190 -10.56 4.18 -10.90
CA SER A 190 -10.86 4.16 -9.47
C SER A 190 -9.77 4.85 -8.65
N VAL A 191 -8.49 4.67 -8.99
CA VAL A 191 -7.38 5.37 -8.35
C VAL A 191 -7.44 6.87 -8.63
N PHE A 192 -7.76 7.25 -9.88
CA PHE A 192 -7.94 8.65 -10.22
C PHE A 192 -9.09 9.29 -9.45
N ARG A 193 -10.23 8.59 -9.31
CA ARG A 193 -11.35 9.06 -8.46
C ARG A 193 -10.91 9.30 -7.02
N GLN A 194 -10.09 8.42 -6.44
CA GLN A 194 -9.55 8.63 -5.10
C GLN A 194 -8.57 9.81 -5.04
N ALA A 195 -7.79 10.05 -6.07
CA ALA A 195 -6.93 11.23 -6.15
C ALA A 195 -7.76 12.54 -6.21
N VAL A 196 -8.91 12.55 -6.89
CA VAL A 196 -9.87 13.68 -6.87
C VAL A 196 -10.44 13.88 -5.46
N GLN A 197 -10.81 12.81 -4.76
CA GLN A 197 -11.29 12.92 -3.36
C GLN A 197 -10.20 13.47 -2.44
N LEU A 198 -8.95 13.01 -2.57
CA LEU A 198 -7.83 13.55 -1.82
C LEU A 198 -7.62 15.03 -2.10
N ALA A 199 -7.68 15.45 -3.37
CA ALA A 199 -7.56 16.86 -3.74
C ALA A 199 -8.66 17.71 -3.09
N GLY A 200 -9.91 17.26 -3.12
CA GLY A 200 -11.04 17.92 -2.46
C GLY A 200 -10.85 18.03 -0.94
N ARG A 201 -10.35 16.96 -0.31
CA ARG A 201 -9.99 16.94 1.12
C ARG A 201 -8.90 17.96 1.42
N VAL A 202 -7.84 18.00 0.61
CA VAL A 202 -6.71 18.94 0.80
C VAL A 202 -7.16 20.38 0.67
N VAL A 203 -8.00 20.72 -0.31
CA VAL A 203 -8.57 22.07 -0.46
C VAL A 203 -9.37 22.45 0.79
N LYS A 204 -10.17 21.54 1.33
CA LYS A 204 -10.98 21.78 2.52
C LYS A 204 -10.13 21.96 3.79
N GLU A 205 -9.06 21.18 3.95
CA GLU A 205 -8.25 21.14 5.17
C GLU A 205 -7.07 22.14 5.16
N ALA A 206 -6.50 22.46 3.98
CA ALA A 206 -5.32 23.30 3.84
C ALA A 206 -5.57 24.65 3.11
N GLY A 207 -6.81 24.88 2.64
CA GLY A 207 -7.16 26.11 1.92
C GLY A 207 -6.64 26.17 0.49
N SER A 208 -6.46 27.41 -0.03
CA SER A 208 -6.15 27.66 -1.45
C SER A 208 -4.66 27.76 -1.79
N GLU A 209 -3.81 27.93 -0.80
CA GLU A 209 -2.38 28.19 -1.01
C GLU A 209 -1.61 26.94 -1.44
N ALA A 210 -0.91 27.03 -2.58
CA ALA A 210 -0.20 25.89 -3.18
C ALA A 210 0.83 25.23 -2.24
N PRO A 211 1.71 25.97 -1.55
CA PRO A 211 2.66 25.35 -0.64
C PRO A 211 1.99 24.60 0.52
N ALA A 212 0.87 25.15 1.06
CA ALA A 212 0.11 24.51 2.11
C ALA A 212 -0.57 23.22 1.63
N GLN A 213 -1.17 23.25 0.42
CA GLN A 213 -1.77 22.09 -0.21
C GLN A 213 -0.74 20.98 -0.47
N ILE A 214 0.42 21.31 -1.05
CA ILE A 214 1.51 20.37 -1.28
C ILE A 214 1.97 19.74 0.05
N GLY A 215 2.24 20.56 1.07
CA GLY A 215 2.63 20.08 2.39
C GLY A 215 1.61 19.13 2.99
N HIS A 216 0.31 19.41 2.80
CA HIS A 216 -0.77 18.61 3.32
C HIS A 216 -0.93 17.26 2.57
N VAL A 217 -0.78 17.25 1.24
CA VAL A 217 -0.74 16.00 0.45
C VAL A 217 0.35 15.06 0.97
N TRP A 218 1.58 15.56 1.15
CA TRP A 218 2.70 14.76 1.69
C TRP A 218 2.41 14.24 3.08
N LYS A 219 1.86 15.08 3.94
CA LYS A 219 1.50 14.69 5.33
C LYS A 219 0.45 13.59 5.37
N ILE A 220 -0.59 13.68 4.54
CA ILE A 220 -1.65 12.66 4.48
C ILE A 220 -1.12 11.37 3.87
N ALA A 221 -0.48 11.44 2.71
CA ALA A 221 -0.12 10.27 1.93
C ALA A 221 1.16 9.58 2.41
N LEU A 222 2.16 10.36 2.86
CA LEU A 222 3.50 9.86 3.20
C LEU A 222 3.87 10.02 4.68
N GLY A 223 3.00 10.64 5.50
CA GLY A 223 3.22 10.82 6.94
C GLY A 223 4.34 11.81 7.31
N ARG A 224 4.85 12.59 6.36
CA ARG A 224 5.93 13.56 6.56
C ARG A 224 5.73 14.82 5.74
N SER A 225 6.49 15.86 6.03
CA SER A 225 6.58 17.04 5.17
C SER A 225 7.45 16.76 3.93
N PRO A 226 7.18 17.45 2.80
CA PRO A 226 8.06 17.39 1.64
C PRO A 226 9.42 18.04 1.95
N THR A 227 10.48 17.54 1.37
CA THR A 227 11.77 18.23 1.32
C THR A 227 11.67 19.48 0.45
N SER A 228 12.60 20.43 0.59
CA SER A 228 12.62 21.63 -0.25
C SER A 228 12.65 21.32 -1.76
N ARG A 229 13.34 20.25 -2.16
CA ARG A 229 13.40 19.78 -3.55
C ARG A 229 12.05 19.23 -4.02
N GLU A 230 11.41 18.39 -3.20
CA GLU A 230 10.08 17.84 -3.50
C GLU A 230 9.03 18.93 -3.59
N ALA A 231 9.01 19.87 -2.63
CA ALA A 231 8.09 21.00 -2.64
C ALA A 231 8.25 21.86 -3.90
N SER A 232 9.49 22.19 -4.28
CA SER A 232 9.77 22.96 -5.51
C SER A 232 9.35 22.20 -6.77
N SER A 233 9.60 20.88 -6.83
CA SER A 233 9.21 20.06 -7.98
C SER A 233 7.68 19.92 -8.08
N ALA A 234 7.01 19.71 -6.95
CA ALA A 234 5.55 19.63 -6.89
C ALA A 234 4.88 20.95 -7.29
N LEU A 235 5.44 22.10 -6.87
CA LEU A 235 4.92 23.41 -7.25
C LEU A 235 5.01 23.62 -8.77
N LYS A 236 6.17 23.36 -9.36
CA LYS A 236 6.36 23.44 -10.81
C LYS A 236 5.41 22.52 -11.59
N LEU A 237 5.24 21.28 -11.10
CA LEU A 237 4.30 20.33 -11.70
C LEU A 237 2.88 20.88 -11.64
N LEU A 238 2.47 21.41 -10.49
CA LEU A 238 1.13 21.95 -10.29
C LEU A 238 0.85 23.13 -11.24
N GLU A 239 1.76 24.08 -11.34
CA GLU A 239 1.69 25.23 -12.27
C GLU A 239 1.60 24.78 -13.74
N GLU A 240 2.40 23.80 -14.14
CA GLU A 240 2.37 23.24 -15.50
C GLU A 240 1.04 22.52 -15.80
N LEU A 241 0.52 21.75 -14.84
CA LEU A 241 -0.78 21.07 -14.99
C LEU A 241 -1.94 22.06 -15.06
N GLU A 242 -1.90 23.18 -14.33
CA GLU A 242 -2.87 24.26 -14.42
C GLU A 242 -2.83 24.92 -15.80
N ARG A 243 -1.64 25.22 -16.29
CA ARG A 243 -1.44 25.80 -17.63
C ARG A 243 -1.98 24.90 -18.74
N GLN A 244 -1.74 23.59 -18.66
CA GLN A 244 -2.26 22.61 -19.61
C GLN A 244 -3.78 22.48 -19.57
N ALA A 245 -4.37 22.52 -18.37
CA ALA A 245 -5.81 22.46 -18.20
C ALA A 245 -6.49 23.69 -18.83
N THR A 246 -5.93 24.87 -18.64
CA THR A 246 -6.44 26.13 -19.23
C THR A 246 -6.36 26.11 -20.77
N ALA A 247 -5.29 25.56 -21.33
CA ALA A 247 -5.12 25.48 -22.78
C ALA A 247 -6.12 24.52 -23.48
N ARG A 248 -6.62 23.50 -22.76
CA ARG A 248 -7.53 22.49 -23.33
C ARG A 248 -9.01 22.88 -23.31
N LEU A 249 -9.43 23.76 -22.42
CA LEU A 249 -10.83 24.16 -22.22
C LEU A 249 -10.94 25.66 -21.95
N PRO A 250 -10.70 26.52 -22.96
CA PRO A 250 -10.71 27.97 -22.76
C PRO A 250 -12.08 28.51 -22.34
N ASP A 251 -13.19 27.84 -22.71
CA ASP A 251 -14.57 28.30 -22.53
C ASP A 251 -15.35 27.56 -21.41
N ALA A 252 -14.73 26.67 -20.64
CA ALA A 252 -15.41 25.98 -19.55
C ALA A 252 -15.63 26.92 -18.34
N PRO A 253 -16.73 26.76 -17.58
CA PRO A 253 -16.95 27.54 -16.36
C PRO A 253 -15.75 27.39 -15.40
N GLN A 254 -14.98 28.44 -15.27
CA GLN A 254 -13.62 28.47 -14.74
C GLN A 254 -13.43 28.06 -13.28
N ALA A 255 -14.47 27.90 -12.51
CA ALA A 255 -14.34 27.86 -11.05
C ALA A 255 -14.17 26.46 -10.41
N VAL A 256 -14.44 25.37 -11.13
CA VAL A 256 -14.29 24.00 -10.51
C VAL A 256 -12.99 23.28 -10.91
N THR A 257 -12.07 23.93 -11.35
CA THR A 257 -11.67 23.61 -12.54
C THR A 257 -10.19 23.33 -12.81
N ASN A 258 -9.41 24.19 -13.20
CA ASN A 258 -8.05 23.88 -13.61
C ASN A 258 -7.17 23.51 -12.41
N ARG A 259 -7.34 24.25 -11.31
CA ARG A 259 -6.60 24.01 -10.06
C ARG A 259 -6.96 22.69 -9.40
N GLY A 260 -8.26 22.37 -9.29
CA GLY A 260 -8.72 21.11 -8.70
C GLY A 260 -8.27 19.90 -9.49
N GLN A 261 -8.31 19.97 -10.82
CA GLN A 261 -7.81 18.91 -11.69
C GLN A 261 -6.27 18.77 -11.61
N ALA A 262 -5.53 19.88 -11.58
CA ALA A 262 -4.10 19.88 -11.43
C ALA A 262 -3.69 19.26 -10.07
N LEU A 263 -4.37 19.64 -8.99
CA LEU A 263 -4.13 19.06 -7.66
C LEU A 263 -4.47 17.57 -7.61
N ALA A 264 -5.56 17.13 -8.26
CA ALA A 264 -5.89 15.71 -8.37
C ALA A 264 -4.81 14.90 -9.10
N LYS A 265 -4.24 15.45 -10.17
CA LYS A 265 -3.11 14.83 -10.88
C LYS A 265 -1.83 14.79 -10.03
N LEU A 266 -1.57 15.82 -9.23
CA LEU A 266 -0.49 15.80 -8.25
C LEU A 266 -0.73 14.71 -7.20
N CYS A 267 -1.94 14.59 -6.67
CA CYS A 267 -2.31 13.52 -5.73
C CYS A 267 -2.13 12.13 -6.36
N LEU A 268 -2.52 11.96 -7.63
CA LEU A 268 -2.28 10.72 -8.37
C LEU A 268 -0.79 10.42 -8.51
N ALA A 269 0.03 11.41 -8.82
CA ALA A 269 1.48 11.25 -8.89
C ALA A 269 2.06 10.82 -7.53
N VAL A 270 1.56 11.38 -6.42
CA VAL A 270 1.99 10.98 -5.06
C VAL A 270 1.58 9.55 -4.73
N PHE A 271 0.39 9.09 -5.09
CA PHE A 271 -0.01 7.68 -4.95
C PHE A 271 0.89 6.71 -5.71
N ASN A 272 1.56 7.19 -6.78
CA ASN A 272 2.49 6.41 -7.59
C ASN A 272 3.97 6.54 -7.14
N LEU A 273 4.26 7.30 -6.10
CA LEU A 273 5.60 7.30 -5.50
C LEU A 273 5.88 5.95 -4.85
N SER A 274 7.11 5.47 -5.03
CA SER A 274 7.56 4.25 -4.33
C SER A 274 7.36 4.33 -2.81
N GLU A 275 7.53 5.52 -2.22
CA GLU A 275 7.35 5.75 -0.79
C GLU A 275 5.90 5.55 -0.32
N PHE A 276 4.90 5.74 -1.19
CA PHE A 276 3.50 5.43 -0.88
C PHE A 276 3.23 3.92 -0.83
N ALA A 277 3.88 3.16 -1.70
CA ALA A 277 3.65 1.73 -1.85
C ALA A 277 4.61 0.86 -1.01
N PHE A 278 5.69 1.43 -0.48
CA PHE A 278 6.71 0.69 0.29
C PHE A 278 6.87 1.29 1.69
N VAL A 279 7.03 0.41 2.66
CA VAL A 279 7.42 0.75 4.03
C VAL A 279 8.94 0.65 4.13
N ASP A 280 9.56 1.74 4.59
CA ASP A 280 10.99 1.86 4.85
C ASP A 280 11.31 1.61 6.33
#